data_1a8493434b4e2cd60c0973d2cb10c1fa
#
_entry.id   1a8493434b4e2cd60c0973d2cb10c1fa
#
_cell.length_a   1.000
_cell.length_b   1.000
_cell.length_c   1.000
_cell.angle_alpha   90.00
_cell.angle_beta   90.00
_cell.angle_gamma   90.00
#
_symmetry.space_group_name_H-M   'P 1'
#
loop_
_entity.id
_entity.type
_entity.pdbx_description
1 polymer ?
#
loop_
_entity_poly.entity_id
_entity_poly.type
_entity_poly.pdbx_seq_one_letter_code
_entity_poly.pdbx_strand_id
1 'polypeptide(L)'
;MKIVATEKAPKALGPYSQGYVHNGVLYTAGQIAINPEVNDVEATTIEAQTEQVCKNLGEVLKEAGTSFDKVLKTTCFLADIADFGAFNGVYELSLIHISEP
;
A
#
# COMPACT_ATOMS: atom_id res chain seq x y z
N MET A 1 8.97 -12.45 15.54
CA MET A 1 8.36 -11.92 14.31
C MET A 1 6.85 -11.97 14.44
N LYS A 2 6.19 -10.88 14.11
CA LYS A 2 4.74 -10.79 14.22
C LYS A 2 4.12 -10.69 12.83
N ILE A 3 3.15 -11.56 12.54
CA ILE A 3 2.41 -11.54 11.27
C ILE A 3 1.34 -10.46 11.33
N VAL A 4 1.22 -9.69 10.26
CA VAL A 4 0.21 -8.65 10.11
C VAL A 4 -0.80 -9.08 9.04
N ALA A 5 -2.08 -9.06 9.39
CA ALA A 5 -3.16 -9.41 8.46
C ALA A 5 -4.40 -8.60 8.79
N THR A 6 -5.09 -8.12 7.76
CA THR A 6 -6.34 -7.37 7.90
C THR A 6 -7.29 -7.71 6.77
N GLU A 7 -8.59 -7.71 7.05
CA GLU A 7 -9.61 -7.90 6.02
C GLU A 7 -9.86 -6.63 5.20
N LYS A 8 -9.33 -5.50 5.65
CA LYS A 8 -9.50 -4.20 4.98
C LYS A 8 -8.48 -3.96 3.86
N ALA A 9 -7.59 -4.92 3.64
CA ALA A 9 -6.67 -4.95 2.52
C ALA A 9 -6.79 -6.31 1.83
N PRO A 10 -6.37 -6.42 0.56
CA PRO A 10 -6.46 -7.70 -0.16
C PRO A 10 -5.72 -8.81 0.56
N LYS A 11 -6.31 -10.00 0.55
CA LYS A 11 -5.66 -11.17 1.14
C LYS A 11 -4.40 -11.52 0.35
N ALA A 12 -3.42 -12.07 1.05
CA ALA A 12 -2.22 -12.59 0.40
C ALA A 12 -2.61 -13.72 -0.57
N LEU A 13 -2.08 -13.63 -1.79
CA LEU A 13 -2.34 -14.63 -2.83
C LEU A 13 -1.20 -15.62 -2.84
N GLY A 14 -1.28 -16.65 -2.01
CA GLY A 14 -0.25 -17.65 -1.91
C GLY A 14 0.30 -17.78 -0.49
N PRO A 15 1.46 -18.43 -0.32
CA PRO A 15 1.99 -18.77 1.01
C PRO A 15 2.77 -17.63 1.66
N TYR A 16 2.25 -16.42 1.65
CA TYR A 16 2.90 -15.29 2.31
C TYR A 16 1.85 -14.41 2.98
N SER A 17 2.31 -13.54 3.88
CA SER A 17 1.46 -12.65 4.65
C SER A 17 1.36 -11.27 4.00
N GLN A 18 0.38 -10.48 4.40
CA GLN A 18 0.28 -9.07 4.00
C GLN A 18 1.47 -8.27 4.54
N GLY A 19 1.98 -8.67 5.69
CA GLY A 19 3.16 -8.04 6.27
C GLY A 19 3.61 -8.77 7.51
N TYR A 20 4.78 -8.40 8.03
CA TYR A 20 5.27 -8.89 9.30
C TYR A 20 6.18 -7.86 9.95
N VAL A 21 6.25 -7.90 11.28
CA VAL A 21 7.11 -7.03 12.06
C VAL A 21 8.29 -7.85 12.57
N HIS A 22 9.50 -7.33 12.36
CA HIS A 22 10.72 -7.95 12.83
C HIS A 22 11.67 -6.87 13.32
N ASN A 23 12.15 -7.01 14.55
CA ASN A 23 13.06 -6.04 15.18
C ASN A 23 12.52 -4.60 15.13
N GLY A 24 11.22 -4.43 15.34
CA GLY A 24 10.58 -3.11 15.36
C GLY A 24 10.34 -2.49 13.99
N VAL A 25 10.58 -3.23 12.91
CA VAL A 25 10.36 -2.74 11.54
C VAL A 25 9.28 -3.59 10.86
N LEU A 26 8.32 -2.92 10.25
CA LEU A 26 7.28 -3.58 9.46
C LEU A 26 7.76 -3.73 8.02
N TYR A 27 7.66 -4.93 7.51
CA TYR A 27 7.92 -5.28 6.11
C TYR A 27 6.60 -5.70 5.50
N THR A 28 6.15 -5.02 4.43
CA THR A 28 4.88 -5.36 3.78
C THR A 28 5.10 -6.10 2.49
N ALA A 29 4.16 -6.99 2.15
CA ALA A 29 4.08 -7.55 0.82
C ALA A 29 3.67 -6.45 -0.16
N GLY A 30 3.91 -6.67 -1.45
CA GLY A 30 3.49 -5.73 -2.47
C GLY A 30 1.98 -5.56 -2.48
N GLN A 31 1.52 -4.33 -2.64
CA GLN A 31 0.10 -4.01 -2.74
C GLN A 31 -0.23 -3.60 -4.15
N ILE A 32 -1.31 -4.15 -4.67
CA ILE A 32 -1.86 -3.79 -5.97
C ILE A 32 -3.26 -3.21 -5.78
N ALA A 33 -3.87 -2.74 -6.84
CA ALA A 33 -5.14 -2.01 -6.77
C ALA A 33 -6.37 -2.91 -6.65
N ILE A 34 -6.29 -3.96 -5.85
CA ILE A 34 -7.45 -4.83 -5.59
C ILE A 34 -8.33 -4.17 -4.53
N ASN A 35 -9.62 -4.03 -4.84
CA ASN A 35 -10.60 -3.60 -3.85
C ASN A 35 -10.96 -4.82 -2.99
N PRO A 36 -10.65 -4.82 -1.69
CA PRO A 36 -10.89 -6.00 -0.85
C PRO A 36 -12.37 -6.34 -0.67
N GLU A 37 -13.28 -5.40 -0.89
CA GLU A 37 -14.71 -5.66 -0.78
C GLU A 37 -15.24 -6.56 -1.90
N VAL A 38 -14.66 -6.44 -3.10
CA VAL A 38 -15.06 -7.23 -4.27
C VAL A 38 -13.98 -8.21 -4.71
N ASN A 39 -12.81 -8.13 -4.10
CA ASN A 39 -11.66 -9.00 -4.36
C ASN A 39 -11.19 -8.94 -5.81
N ASP A 40 -11.26 -7.77 -6.43
CA ASP A 40 -10.88 -7.56 -7.82
C ASP A 40 -10.39 -6.13 -8.03
N VAL A 41 -9.72 -5.91 -9.16
CA VAL A 41 -9.28 -4.58 -9.57
C VAL A 41 -10.42 -3.91 -10.33
N GLU A 42 -11.01 -2.89 -9.74
CA GLU A 42 -12.09 -2.12 -10.36
C GLU A 42 -11.58 -0.84 -11.01
N ALA A 43 -10.52 -0.25 -10.45
CA ALA A 43 -9.98 1.01 -10.93
C ALA A 43 -9.30 0.84 -12.29
N THR A 44 -9.59 1.72 -13.23
CA THR A 44 -9.06 1.66 -14.59
C THR A 44 -8.06 2.75 -14.91
N THR A 45 -8.00 3.81 -14.10
CA THR A 45 -7.03 4.89 -14.29
C THR A 45 -5.86 4.73 -13.34
N ILE A 46 -4.71 5.29 -13.73
CA ILE A 46 -3.53 5.24 -12.86
C ILE A 46 -3.77 5.97 -11.55
N GLU A 47 -4.51 7.06 -11.57
CA GLU A 47 -4.84 7.83 -10.37
C GLU A 47 -5.69 6.99 -9.41
N ALA A 48 -6.74 6.37 -9.92
CA ALA A 48 -7.63 5.55 -9.09
C ALA A 48 -6.93 4.29 -8.58
N GLN A 49 -6.08 3.67 -9.40
CA GLN A 49 -5.30 2.51 -8.97
C GLN A 49 -4.31 2.89 -7.88
N THR A 50 -3.63 4.03 -8.01
CA THR A 50 -2.69 4.52 -7.00
C THR A 50 -3.41 4.79 -5.68
N GLU A 51 -4.58 5.42 -5.74
CA GLU A 51 -5.39 5.68 -4.56
C GLU A 51 -5.78 4.37 -3.85
N GLN A 52 -6.20 3.37 -4.61
CA GLN A 52 -6.56 2.08 -4.03
C GLN A 52 -5.35 1.38 -3.40
N VAL A 53 -4.18 1.43 -4.04
CA VAL A 53 -2.95 0.86 -3.48
C VAL A 53 -2.59 1.55 -2.17
N CYS A 54 -2.65 2.87 -2.12
CA CYS A 54 -2.34 3.63 -0.91
C CYS A 54 -3.33 3.31 0.21
N LYS A 55 -4.60 3.14 -0.13
CA LYS A 55 -5.63 2.75 0.84
C LYS A 55 -5.35 1.36 1.41
N ASN A 56 -5.02 0.40 0.55
CA ASN A 56 -4.69 -0.96 0.97
C ASN A 56 -3.47 -0.97 1.88
N LEU A 57 -2.43 -0.27 1.49
CA LEU A 57 -1.21 -0.18 2.28
C LEU A 57 -1.47 0.51 3.63
N GLY A 58 -2.28 1.57 3.63
CA GLY A 58 -2.66 2.27 4.85
C GLY A 58 -3.37 1.36 5.84
N GLU A 59 -4.21 0.44 5.37
CA GLU A 59 -4.90 -0.52 6.24
C GLU A 59 -3.93 -1.53 6.84
N VAL A 60 -2.93 -1.98 6.08
CA VAL A 60 -1.89 -2.87 6.60
C VAL A 60 -1.06 -2.14 7.68
N LEU A 61 -0.69 -0.90 7.43
CA LEU A 61 0.05 -0.08 8.39
C LEU A 61 -0.76 0.12 9.67
N LYS A 62 -2.04 0.41 9.55
CA LYS A 62 -2.93 0.61 10.69
C LYS A 62 -3.06 -0.67 11.50
N GLU A 63 -3.19 -1.81 10.86
CA GLU A 63 -3.26 -3.10 11.54
C GLU A 63 -1.97 -3.39 12.33
N ALA A 64 -0.83 -2.95 11.81
CA ALA A 64 0.45 -3.09 12.49
C ALA A 64 0.68 -2.06 13.59
N GLY A 65 -0.24 -1.11 13.75
CA GLY A 65 -0.12 -0.06 14.77
C GLY A 65 0.76 1.10 14.37
N THR A 66 0.92 1.34 13.09
CA THR A 66 1.75 2.43 12.58
C THR A 66 0.99 3.25 11.53
N SER A 67 1.68 4.13 10.84
CA SER A 67 1.09 5.04 9.85
C SER A 67 2.15 5.48 8.85
N PHE A 68 1.72 6.20 7.80
CA PHE A 68 2.62 6.61 6.72
C PHE A 68 3.76 7.53 7.18
N ASP A 69 3.57 8.29 8.25
CA ASP A 69 4.60 9.20 8.76
C ASP A 69 5.85 8.46 9.28
N LYS A 70 5.76 7.16 9.46
CA LYS A 70 6.86 6.32 9.94
C LYS A 70 7.45 5.43 8.86
N VAL A 71 7.08 5.65 7.61
CA VAL A 71 7.60 4.88 6.48
C VAL A 71 9.04 5.27 6.22
N LEU A 72 9.91 4.27 6.12
CA LEU A 72 11.34 4.45 5.85
C LEU A 72 11.65 4.41 4.36
N LYS A 73 10.95 3.53 3.65
CA LYS A 73 11.22 3.31 2.23
C LYS A 73 10.02 2.64 1.56
N THR A 74 9.74 3.05 0.34
CA THR A 74 8.80 2.34 -0.54
C THR A 74 9.46 2.06 -1.88
N THR A 75 8.95 1.06 -2.57
CA THR A 75 9.33 0.76 -3.96
C THR A 75 8.05 0.67 -4.77
N CYS A 76 7.99 1.39 -5.87
CA CYS A 76 6.80 1.46 -6.71
C CYS A 76 7.15 0.98 -8.13
N PHE A 77 6.31 0.12 -8.66
CA PHE A 77 6.47 -0.42 -10.01
C PHE A 77 5.32 0.06 -10.88
N LEU A 78 5.65 0.65 -12.01
CA LEU A 78 4.67 1.13 -13.01
C LEU A 78 4.84 0.35 -14.29
N ALA A 79 3.73 -0.03 -14.92
CA ALA A 79 3.77 -0.71 -16.21
C ALA A 79 4.25 0.23 -17.33
N ASP A 80 3.95 1.52 -17.21
CA ASP A 80 4.33 2.52 -18.20
C ASP A 80 4.92 3.74 -17.48
N ILE A 81 6.16 4.09 -17.81
CA ILE A 81 6.83 5.24 -17.20
C ILE A 81 6.10 6.55 -17.49
N ALA A 82 5.32 6.64 -18.56
CA ALA A 82 4.53 7.82 -18.87
C ALA A 82 3.47 8.12 -17.80
N ASP A 83 3.11 7.12 -16.98
CA ASP A 83 2.15 7.29 -15.89
C ASP A 83 2.76 7.88 -14.62
N PHE A 84 4.08 8.13 -14.60
CA PHE A 84 4.75 8.56 -13.38
C PHE A 84 4.20 9.87 -12.82
N GLY A 85 3.91 10.84 -13.67
CA GLY A 85 3.37 12.12 -13.23
C GLY A 85 2.01 12.00 -12.54
N ALA A 86 1.10 11.24 -13.15
CA ALA A 86 -0.22 11.01 -12.59
C ALA A 86 -0.16 10.19 -11.30
N PHE A 87 0.68 9.15 -11.30
CA PHE A 87 0.93 8.34 -10.11
C PHE A 87 1.46 9.19 -8.96
N ASN A 88 2.49 9.98 -9.22
CA ASN A 88 3.15 10.77 -8.20
C ASN A 88 2.24 11.83 -7.61
N GLY A 89 1.35 12.42 -8.40
CA GLY A 89 0.38 13.37 -7.91
C GLY A 89 -0.53 12.81 -6.83
N VAL A 90 -1.01 11.58 -7.02
CA VAL A 90 -1.86 10.90 -6.02
C VAL A 90 -1.02 10.39 -4.85
N TYR A 91 0.14 9.84 -5.14
CA TYR A 91 1.02 9.29 -4.14
C TYR A 91 1.48 10.35 -3.12
N GLU A 92 1.82 11.54 -3.61
CA GLU A 92 2.19 12.66 -2.74
C GLU A 92 1.05 13.05 -1.82
N LEU A 93 -0.18 13.12 -2.33
CA LEU A 93 -1.35 13.47 -1.52
C LEU A 93 -1.58 12.46 -0.40
N SER A 94 -1.24 11.19 -0.62
CA SER A 94 -1.39 10.17 0.39
C SER A 94 -0.35 10.27 1.50
N LEU A 95 0.82 10.82 1.21
CA LEU A 95 1.94 10.86 2.15
C LEU A 95 2.24 12.24 2.71
N ILE A 96 1.85 13.31 2.01
CA ILE A 96 2.31 14.66 2.30
C ILE A 96 1.92 15.18 3.69
N HIS A 97 0.74 14.78 4.18
CA HIS A 97 0.24 15.23 5.47
C HIS A 97 0.93 14.58 6.65
N ILE A 98 1.68 13.53 6.40
CA ILE A 98 2.23 12.70 7.43
C ILE A 98 3.72 12.47 7.28
N SER A 99 4.26 12.63 6.10
CA SER A 99 5.65 12.31 5.76
C SER A 99 6.32 13.55 5.22
N GLU A 100 6.24 14.62 5.95
CA GLU A 100 6.90 15.86 5.62
C GLU A 100 8.40 15.66 5.66
N PRO A 101 9.10 15.91 4.59
CA PRO A 101 10.54 15.76 4.59
C PRO A 101 11.22 16.80 5.46
#